data_3cac371014915d0b5301128f0c89c6e9
#
_entry.id   3cac371014915d0b5301128f0c89c6e9
#
_cell.length_a   1.000
_cell.length_b   1.000
_cell.length_c   1.000
_cell.angle_alpha   90.00
_cell.angle_beta   90.00
_cell.angle_gamma   90.00
#
_symmetry.space_group_name_H-M   'P 1'
#
loop_
_entity.id
_entity.type
_entity.pdbx_description
1 polymer ?
#
loop_
_entity_poly.entity_id
_entity_poly.type
_entity_poly.pdbx_seq_one_letter_code
_entity_poly.pdbx_strand_id
1 'polypeptide(L)'
;MKVITIREPFATLIKDKVKIYETRSWKTNYRGEIYIHAAKAKSKANNVNIASTYLKSKENPEHIICKCLLKDCIYMDEDFINEVKKNEEEYNSGHYEVGRFAWKLEVIEVLKEPIYAKGQLGIWNF
;
A
#
# COMPACT_ATOMS: atom_id res chain seq x y z
N MET A 1 18.10 -0.88 1.77
CA MET A 1 16.77 -1.44 1.54
C MET A 1 15.93 -0.43 0.75
N LYS A 2 15.23 -0.90 -0.25
CA LYS A 2 14.21 -0.09 -0.95
C LYS A 2 12.96 -0.01 -0.07
N VAL A 3 12.43 1.20 0.12
CA VAL A 3 11.28 1.44 1.00
C VAL A 3 10.30 2.36 0.30
N ILE A 4 9.01 2.16 0.54
CA ILE A 4 7.97 3.10 0.15
C ILE A 4 7.14 3.46 1.38
N THR A 5 6.83 4.75 1.54
CA THR A 5 6.02 5.26 2.63
C THR A 5 4.56 5.30 2.18
N ILE A 6 3.70 4.62 2.92
CA ILE A 6 2.27 4.50 2.62
C ILE A 6 1.48 5.01 3.82
N ARG A 7 0.46 5.83 3.56
CA ARG A 7 -0.40 6.35 4.61
C ARG A 7 -1.26 5.25 5.22
N GLU A 8 -1.56 5.43 6.51
CA GLU A 8 -2.50 4.55 7.18
C GLU A 8 -3.95 4.95 6.84
N PRO A 9 -4.89 4.02 6.80
CA PRO A 9 -4.77 2.60 7.21
C PRO A 9 -4.17 1.68 6.14
N PHE A 10 -3.80 2.23 5.00
CA PHE A 10 -3.44 1.43 3.81
C PHE A 10 -2.15 0.61 4.02
N ALA A 11 -1.16 1.18 4.72
CA ALA A 11 0.07 0.44 5.02
C ALA A 11 -0.22 -0.84 5.82
N THR A 12 -1.02 -0.73 6.88
CA THR A 12 -1.38 -1.87 7.71
C THR A 12 -2.28 -2.85 6.98
N LEU A 13 -3.18 -2.38 6.12
CA LEU A 13 -4.00 -3.27 5.29
C LEU A 13 -3.15 -4.13 4.35
N ILE A 14 -2.07 -3.58 3.82
CA ILE A 14 -1.11 -4.37 3.03
C ILE A 14 -0.45 -5.41 3.91
N LYS A 15 0.05 -5.03 5.07
CA LYS A 15 0.65 -5.97 6.03
C LYS A 15 -0.33 -7.08 6.41
N ASP A 16 -1.59 -6.75 6.62
CA ASP A 16 -2.65 -7.70 7.00
C ASP A 16 -3.11 -8.57 5.83
N LYS A 17 -2.59 -8.35 4.62
CA LYS A 17 -2.97 -9.08 3.39
C LYS A 17 -4.41 -8.86 2.96
N VAL A 18 -5.05 -7.81 3.43
CA VAL A 18 -6.38 -7.39 2.99
C VAL A 18 -6.28 -6.62 1.67
N LYS A 19 -5.21 -5.86 1.50
CA LYS A 19 -4.95 -5.02 0.35
C LYS A 19 -3.68 -5.49 -0.37
N ILE A 20 -3.79 -5.71 -1.68
CA ILE A 20 -2.65 -6.15 -2.50
C ILE A 20 -2.14 -5.06 -3.46
N TYR A 21 -2.92 -4.00 -3.70
CA TYR A 21 -2.51 -2.91 -4.58
C TYR A 21 -2.27 -1.62 -3.80
N GLU A 22 -1.09 -1.03 -4.00
CA GLU A 22 -0.86 0.36 -3.66
C GLU A 22 -1.18 1.20 -4.89
N THR A 23 -2.00 2.24 -4.75
CA THR A 23 -2.44 3.06 -5.88
C THR A 23 -1.70 4.39 -5.90
N ARG A 24 -1.09 4.70 -7.02
CA ARG A 24 -0.30 5.92 -7.24
C ARG A 24 -0.66 6.58 -8.56
N SER A 25 -0.44 7.89 -8.66
CA SER A 25 -0.65 8.64 -9.90
C SER A 25 0.49 8.44 -10.90
N TRP A 26 1.57 7.79 -10.51
CA TRP A 26 2.78 7.63 -11.33
C TRP A 26 3.21 6.18 -11.42
N LYS A 27 3.92 5.86 -12.51
CA LYS A 27 4.39 4.52 -12.83
C LYS A 27 5.79 4.31 -12.26
N THR A 28 6.07 3.07 -11.82
CA THR A 28 7.43 2.66 -11.46
C THR A 28 7.90 1.52 -12.35
N ASN A 29 9.18 1.53 -12.71
CA ASN A 29 9.83 0.43 -13.40
C ASN A 29 10.52 -0.54 -12.43
N TYR A 30 10.58 -0.20 -11.14
CA TYR A 30 11.21 -1.07 -10.16
C TYR A 30 10.37 -2.33 -9.95
N ARG A 31 11.05 -3.48 -9.85
CA ARG A 31 10.46 -4.77 -9.46
C ARG A 31 11.39 -5.42 -8.48
N GLY A 32 10.81 -6.16 -7.53
CA GLY A 32 11.59 -6.87 -6.52
C GLY A 32 11.19 -6.51 -5.11
N GLU A 33 12.09 -6.73 -4.17
CA GLU A 33 11.80 -6.51 -2.75
C GLU A 33 11.66 -5.03 -2.43
N ILE A 34 10.63 -4.72 -1.66
CA ILE A 34 10.37 -3.37 -1.18
C ILE A 34 9.76 -3.45 0.22
N TYR A 35 10.27 -2.63 1.13
CA TYR A 35 9.74 -2.54 2.49
C TYR A 35 8.63 -1.50 2.54
N ILE A 36 7.64 -1.76 3.38
CA ILE A 36 6.52 -0.83 3.58
C ILE A 36 6.76 -0.07 4.88
N HIS A 37 6.81 1.24 4.76
CA HIS A 37 6.89 2.17 5.89
C HIS A 37 5.52 2.80 6.09
N ALA A 38 4.98 2.72 7.30
CA ALA A 38 3.72 3.37 7.64
C ALA A 38 3.96 4.85 7.91
N ALA A 39 3.28 5.72 7.19
CA ALA A 39 3.42 7.16 7.37
C ALA A 39 2.96 7.60 8.77
N LYS A 40 3.52 8.71 9.24
CA LYS A 40 3.10 9.33 10.50
C LYS A 40 1.65 9.78 10.44
N ALA A 41 1.25 10.41 9.32
CA ALA A 41 -0.10 10.94 9.15
C ALA A 41 -0.99 9.95 8.43
N LYS A 42 -2.26 9.91 8.82
CA LYS A 42 -3.27 9.10 8.13
C LYS A 42 -3.67 9.76 6.82
N SER A 43 -4.18 8.93 5.90
CA SER A 43 -4.78 9.43 4.67
C SER A 43 -6.01 10.28 4.98
N LYS A 44 -6.24 11.31 4.16
CA LYS A 44 -7.46 12.14 4.21
C LYS A 44 -8.46 11.72 3.13
N ALA A 45 -8.24 10.56 2.49
CA ALA A 45 -9.16 10.06 1.47
C ALA A 45 -10.55 9.83 2.04
N ASN A 46 -11.58 10.04 1.22
CA ASN A 46 -12.98 9.95 1.65
C ASN A 46 -13.37 8.57 2.20
N ASN A 47 -12.69 7.52 1.76
CA ASN A 47 -12.99 6.14 2.15
C ASN A 47 -12.11 5.60 3.28
N VAL A 48 -11.31 6.45 3.94
CA VAL A 48 -10.37 6.00 4.98
C VAL A 48 -11.09 5.34 6.16
N ASN A 49 -12.25 5.85 6.54
CA ASN A 49 -13.02 5.29 7.65
C ASN A 49 -13.57 3.90 7.30
N ILE A 50 -13.99 3.70 6.06
CA ILE A 50 -14.44 2.39 5.57
C ILE A 50 -13.26 1.43 5.54
N ALA A 51 -12.14 1.85 4.97
CA ALA A 51 -10.95 1.03 4.89
C ALA A 51 -10.45 0.60 6.29
N SER A 52 -10.54 1.49 7.26
CA SER A 52 -10.11 1.19 8.63
C SER A 52 -10.89 0.04 9.26
N THR A 53 -12.13 -0.23 8.82
CA THR A 53 -12.92 -1.33 9.37
C THR A 53 -12.37 -2.71 9.00
N TYR A 54 -11.51 -2.79 7.99
CA TYR A 54 -10.91 -4.05 7.54
C TYR A 54 -9.61 -4.40 8.26
N LEU A 55 -9.10 -3.53 9.14
CA LEU A 55 -7.85 -3.77 9.86
C LEU A 55 -7.95 -5.00 10.75
N LYS A 56 -6.95 -5.89 10.66
CA LYS A 56 -6.84 -7.10 11.49
C LYS A 56 -5.80 -6.93 12.58
N SER A 57 -4.90 -5.96 12.46
CA SER A 57 -3.84 -5.70 13.41
C SER A 57 -3.71 -4.21 13.69
N LYS A 58 -2.90 -3.89 14.70
CA LYS A 58 -2.66 -2.52 15.12
C LYS A 58 -1.75 -1.78 14.15
N GLU A 59 -2.05 -0.51 13.89
CA GLU A 59 -1.18 0.38 13.14
C GLU A 59 0.09 0.70 13.93
N ASN A 60 1.18 0.95 13.19
CA ASN A 60 2.47 1.30 13.79
C ASN A 60 3.11 2.46 13.01
N PRO A 61 2.61 3.71 13.20
CA PRO A 61 3.06 4.87 12.43
C PRO A 61 4.57 5.13 12.58
N GLU A 62 5.17 5.66 11.53
CA GLU A 62 6.61 5.96 11.45
C GLU A 62 7.53 4.75 11.59
N HIS A 63 7.03 3.56 11.26
CA HIS A 63 7.84 2.34 11.29
C HIS A 63 7.77 1.60 9.97
N ILE A 64 8.88 0.94 9.64
CA ILE A 64 8.90 -0.09 8.59
C ILE A 64 8.27 -1.33 9.21
N ILE A 65 7.21 -1.84 8.58
CA ILE A 65 6.33 -2.85 9.20
C ILE A 65 6.38 -4.20 8.51
N CYS A 66 6.69 -4.24 7.20
CA CYS A 66 6.76 -5.50 6.47
C CYS A 66 7.60 -5.35 5.21
N LYS A 67 7.96 -6.50 4.64
CA LYS A 67 8.64 -6.60 3.35
C LYS A 67 7.71 -7.23 2.34
N CYS A 68 7.65 -6.65 1.15
CA CYS A 68 6.84 -7.13 0.03
C CYS A 68 7.71 -7.41 -1.18
N LEU A 69 7.14 -8.17 -2.13
CA LEU A 69 7.59 -8.17 -3.51
C LEU A 69 6.70 -7.21 -4.30
N LEU A 70 7.30 -6.24 -4.98
CA LEU A 70 6.62 -5.43 -5.98
C LEU A 70 6.64 -6.21 -7.28
N LYS A 71 5.51 -6.83 -7.63
CA LYS A 71 5.40 -7.81 -8.70
C LYS A 71 5.03 -7.18 -10.04
N ASP A 72 4.25 -6.11 -10.00
CA ASP A 72 3.73 -5.48 -11.19
C ASP A 72 3.32 -4.03 -10.90
N CYS A 73 3.22 -3.25 -11.96
CA CYS A 73 2.71 -1.88 -11.91
C CYS A 73 1.71 -1.74 -13.07
N ILE A 74 0.43 -1.79 -12.75
CA ILE A 74 -0.65 -1.94 -13.72
C ILE A 74 -1.30 -0.59 -13.99
N TYR A 75 -1.38 -0.20 -15.28
CA TYR A 75 -2.16 0.94 -15.69
C TYR A 75 -3.65 0.66 -15.44
N MET A 76 -4.33 1.58 -14.76
CA MET A 76 -5.76 1.44 -14.48
C MET A 76 -6.58 1.90 -15.69
N ASP A 77 -7.12 0.95 -16.42
CA ASP A 77 -8.19 1.19 -17.40
C ASP A 77 -9.54 0.82 -16.78
N GLU A 78 -10.61 1.01 -17.53
CA GLU A 78 -11.95 0.69 -17.03
C GLU A 78 -12.13 -0.79 -16.70
N ASP A 79 -11.57 -1.68 -17.52
CA ASP A 79 -11.67 -3.12 -17.31
C ASP A 79 -10.97 -3.53 -16.01
N PHE A 80 -9.78 -2.99 -15.75
CA PHE A 80 -9.06 -3.26 -14.50
C PHE A 80 -9.87 -2.80 -13.29
N ILE A 81 -10.41 -1.58 -13.35
CA ILE A 81 -11.19 -1.01 -12.25
C ILE A 81 -12.45 -1.83 -12.00
N ASN A 82 -13.13 -2.26 -13.06
CA ASN A 82 -14.32 -3.11 -12.94
C ASN A 82 -14.01 -4.45 -12.28
N GLU A 83 -12.83 -5.03 -12.55
CA GLU A 83 -12.40 -6.25 -11.86
C GLU A 83 -12.13 -6.00 -10.37
N VAL A 84 -11.47 -4.88 -10.04
CA VAL A 84 -11.18 -4.54 -8.64
C VAL A 84 -12.47 -4.30 -7.85
N LYS A 85 -13.49 -3.70 -8.49
CA LYS A 85 -14.79 -3.46 -7.84
C LYS A 85 -15.47 -4.73 -7.33
N LYS A 86 -15.13 -5.90 -7.86
CA LYS A 86 -15.66 -7.17 -7.39
C LYS A 86 -15.14 -7.54 -6.01
N ASN A 87 -14.04 -6.93 -5.58
CA ASN A 87 -13.50 -7.05 -4.23
C ASN A 87 -13.70 -5.73 -3.50
N GLU A 88 -14.73 -5.67 -2.68
CA GLU A 88 -15.12 -4.45 -1.99
C GLU A 88 -14.01 -3.90 -1.10
N GLU A 89 -13.32 -4.78 -0.37
CA GLU A 89 -12.24 -4.38 0.54
C GLU A 89 -11.09 -3.73 -0.23
N GLU A 90 -10.69 -4.32 -1.35
CA GLU A 90 -9.65 -3.77 -2.19
C GLU A 90 -10.06 -2.44 -2.80
N TYR A 91 -11.27 -2.37 -3.35
CA TYR A 91 -11.76 -1.15 -4.00
C TYR A 91 -11.88 0.00 -3.00
N ASN A 92 -12.37 -0.26 -1.80
CA ASN A 92 -12.56 0.76 -0.75
C ASN A 92 -11.25 1.17 -0.08
N SER A 93 -10.15 0.47 -0.34
CA SER A 93 -8.85 0.76 0.27
C SER A 93 -7.85 1.37 -0.72
N GLY A 94 -8.32 1.96 -1.82
CA GLY A 94 -7.45 2.61 -2.79
C GLY A 94 -8.16 3.70 -3.56
N HIS A 95 -7.39 4.43 -4.35
CA HIS A 95 -7.90 5.45 -5.25
C HIS A 95 -7.85 4.88 -6.68
N TYR A 96 -8.94 4.26 -7.11
CA TYR A 96 -9.05 3.63 -8.42
C TYR A 96 -9.74 4.58 -9.41
N GLU A 97 -8.96 5.07 -10.35
CA GLU A 97 -9.40 6.02 -11.37
C GLU A 97 -8.57 5.80 -12.62
N VAL A 98 -9.22 5.85 -13.79
CA VAL A 98 -8.52 5.67 -15.07
C VAL A 98 -7.32 6.62 -15.17
N GLY A 99 -6.19 6.09 -15.59
CA GLY A 99 -4.94 6.84 -15.72
C GLY A 99 -3.99 6.72 -14.54
N ARG A 100 -4.44 6.18 -13.42
CA ARG A 100 -3.57 5.91 -12.27
C ARG A 100 -2.91 4.53 -12.42
N PHE A 101 -2.09 4.18 -11.44
CA PHE A 101 -1.32 2.92 -11.46
C PHE A 101 -1.56 2.12 -10.19
N ALA A 102 -1.72 0.82 -10.36
CA ALA A 102 -1.85 -0.14 -9.26
C ALA A 102 -0.54 -0.93 -9.14
N TRP A 103 0.16 -0.75 -8.04
CA TRP A 103 1.39 -1.46 -7.73
C TRP A 103 1.02 -2.74 -6.99
N LYS A 104 1.25 -3.88 -7.63
CA LYS A 104 0.89 -5.18 -7.07
C LYS A 104 1.94 -5.63 -6.08
N LEU A 105 1.55 -5.75 -4.82
CA LEU A 105 2.43 -6.09 -3.71
C LEU A 105 2.04 -7.44 -3.12
N GLU A 106 3.05 -8.25 -2.80
CA GLU A 106 2.87 -9.50 -2.07
C GLU A 106 3.73 -9.45 -0.82
N VAL A 107 3.10 -9.55 0.36
CA VAL A 107 3.83 -9.57 1.62
C VAL A 107 4.60 -10.87 1.74
N ILE A 108 5.91 -10.77 1.93
CA ILE A 108 6.78 -11.93 2.11
C ILE A 108 7.33 -12.04 3.54
N GLU A 109 7.29 -10.96 4.30
CA GLU A 109 7.72 -10.97 5.70
C GLU A 109 7.03 -9.85 6.47
N VAL A 110 6.41 -10.20 7.59
CA VAL A 110 5.91 -9.21 8.55
C VAL A 110 7.00 -9.09 9.63
N LEU A 111 7.48 -7.87 9.88
CA LEU A 111 8.55 -7.65 10.86
C LEU A 111 8.02 -7.84 12.26
N LYS A 112 8.67 -8.71 13.05
CA LYS A 112 8.34 -8.89 14.46
C LYS A 112 8.63 -7.64 15.27
N GLU A 113 9.72 -6.95 14.91
CA GLU A 113 10.13 -5.70 15.51
C GLU A 113 10.15 -4.62 14.43
N PRO A 114 9.06 -3.85 14.27
CA PRO A 114 9.03 -2.74 13.33
C PRO A 114 10.19 -1.78 13.57
N ILE A 115 10.71 -1.22 12.50
CA ILE A 115 11.90 -0.37 12.54
C ILE A 115 11.47 1.08 12.43
N TYR A 116 11.79 1.89 13.44
CA TYR A 116 11.53 3.32 13.37
C TYR A 116 12.35 3.95 12.24
N ALA A 117 11.68 4.75 11.40
CA ALA A 117 12.33 5.52 10.35
C ALA A 117 11.43 6.69 9.97
N LYS A 118 12.05 7.81 9.63
CA LYS A 118 11.31 8.95 9.11
C LYS A 118 10.94 8.70 7.64
N GLY A 119 9.68 8.93 7.28
CA GLY A 119 9.21 8.72 5.91
C GLY A 119 9.82 9.70 4.92
N GLN A 120 9.90 9.27 3.67
CA GLN A 120 10.40 10.05 2.55
C GLN A 120 9.50 9.86 1.34
N LEU A 121 9.63 10.74 0.34
CA LEU A 121 8.83 10.64 -0.89
C LEU A 121 9.35 9.56 -1.82
N GLY A 122 8.45 8.97 -2.60
CA GLY A 122 8.78 7.98 -3.62
C GLY A 122 9.37 6.70 -3.04
N ILE A 123 10.13 5.99 -3.87
CA ILE A 123 10.91 4.84 -3.41
C ILE A 123 12.24 5.37 -2.88
N TRP A 124 12.54 5.09 -1.63
CA TRP A 124 13.74 5.61 -0.96
C TRP A 124 14.55 4.48 -0.35
N ASN A 125 15.78 4.78 0.06
CA ASN A 125 16.70 3.80 0.63
C ASN A 125 16.86 4.05 2.13
N PHE A 126 16.77 2.96 2.87
CA PHE A 126 17.00 2.97 4.31
C PHE A 126 18.37 2.39 4.63
#